data_369e92068a955322944f5ab513459aa1
#
_entry.id   369e92068a955322944f5ab513459aa1
#
_cell.length_a   1.000
_cell.length_b   1.000
_cell.length_c   1.000
_cell.angle_alpha   90.00
_cell.angle_beta   90.00
_cell.angle_gamma   90.00
#
_symmetry.space_group_name_H-M   'P 1'
#
loop_
_entity.id
_entity.type
_entity.pdbx_description
1 polymer ?
#
loop_
_entity_poly.entity_id
_entity_poly.type
_entity_poly.pdbx_seq_one_letter_code
_entity_poly.pdbx_strand_id
1 'polypeptide(L)'
;MESLLNLLLAGEARVRILQITDTHLFAEKHETLLGINTWDSYQAVLSAIHASQRPCDLIVATGDLAQDHSSAAYQHFAEGIASFAAPCVWLPGNHDFQPAMYSTLQEAGISPAKRVFLGDRWQILLLDSQVFGVPHGELSDFQLEWLEHKLAEAPERYTLLLLHHHPLPAGCSWLDQHSLRNAGALDSALSAWPRVKHLLCGHIHQELDLDWNGRRMMATPSTCVQFKPHCANFTLDTVSPGWRWLELHPDGTLTTEVCRLEGAAFHPDIASEGY
;
A
#
# COMPACT_ATOMS: atom_id res chain seq x y z
N MET A 1 0.87 23.11 -6.13
CA MET A 1 -0.51 22.97 -5.60
C MET A 1 -0.68 21.53 -5.19
N GLU A 2 -1.06 21.28 -3.95
CA GLU A 2 -1.33 19.94 -3.46
C GLU A 2 -2.54 19.38 -4.21
N SER A 3 -2.41 18.22 -4.84
CA SER A 3 -3.54 17.61 -5.56
C SER A 3 -4.44 16.90 -4.55
N LEU A 4 -5.70 17.36 -4.46
CA LEU A 4 -6.77 16.74 -3.70
C LEU A 4 -7.67 15.96 -4.66
N LEU A 5 -7.94 14.69 -4.36
CA LEU A 5 -8.94 13.91 -5.05
C LEU A 5 -10.24 13.89 -4.25
N ASN A 6 -11.35 14.26 -4.88
CA ASN A 6 -12.68 14.18 -4.27
C ASN A 6 -13.50 13.09 -4.97
N LEU A 7 -13.88 12.06 -4.24
CA LEU A 7 -14.83 11.06 -4.70
C LEU A 7 -16.21 11.39 -4.15
N LEU A 8 -17.08 11.85 -5.06
CA LEU A 8 -18.48 12.11 -4.75
C LEU A 8 -19.22 10.77 -4.71
N LEU A 9 -19.59 10.34 -3.51
CA LEU A 9 -20.36 9.11 -3.31
C LEU A 9 -21.81 9.49 -3.05
N ALA A 10 -22.73 8.76 -3.66
CA ALA A 10 -24.16 9.00 -3.47
C ALA A 10 -24.60 8.59 -2.06
N GLY A 11 -25.04 9.55 -1.26
CA GLY A 11 -25.59 9.33 0.08
C GLY A 11 -24.56 8.87 1.12
N GLU A 12 -25.06 8.23 2.19
CA GLU A 12 -24.24 7.59 3.23
C GLU A 12 -23.74 6.19 2.82
N ALA A 13 -23.22 6.07 1.60
CA ALA A 13 -22.76 4.80 1.07
C ALA A 13 -21.42 4.38 1.73
N ARG A 14 -21.24 3.08 1.91
CA ARG A 14 -19.93 2.50 2.23
C ARG A 14 -18.99 2.71 1.06
N VAL A 15 -17.71 2.91 1.34
CA VAL A 15 -16.65 3.06 0.33
C VAL A 15 -15.87 1.76 0.23
N ARG A 16 -15.71 1.25 -0.98
CA ARG A 16 -14.98 0.02 -1.27
C ARG A 16 -13.63 0.34 -1.87
N ILE A 17 -12.58 -0.09 -1.20
CA ILE A 17 -11.20 0.18 -1.57
C ILE A 17 -10.51 -1.14 -1.89
N LEU A 18 -9.76 -1.14 -2.99
CA LEU A 18 -8.85 -2.19 -3.37
C LEU A 18 -7.42 -1.73 -3.06
N GLN A 19 -6.70 -2.46 -2.22
CA GLN A 19 -5.26 -2.25 -2.04
C GLN A 19 -4.47 -3.25 -2.86
N ILE A 20 -3.54 -2.72 -3.65
CA ILE A 20 -2.48 -3.44 -4.37
C ILE A 20 -1.15 -2.89 -3.86
N THR A 21 -0.17 -3.75 -3.58
CA THR A 21 1.10 -3.33 -3.01
C THR A 21 2.24 -4.25 -3.43
N ASP A 22 3.45 -3.72 -3.42
CA ASP A 22 4.69 -4.48 -3.58
C ASP A 22 4.66 -5.33 -4.87
N THR A 23 4.38 -4.66 -6.00
CA THR A 23 4.31 -5.33 -7.30
C THR A 23 5.67 -5.65 -7.88
N HIS A 24 6.71 -4.92 -7.50
CA HIS A 24 8.11 -5.11 -7.88
C HIS A 24 8.30 -5.40 -9.37
N LEU A 25 7.63 -4.61 -10.21
CA LEU A 25 7.70 -4.77 -11.66
C LEU A 25 9.06 -4.33 -12.20
N PHE A 26 9.43 -4.89 -13.32
CA PHE A 26 10.67 -4.59 -14.06
C PHE A 26 10.36 -3.93 -15.40
N ALA A 27 11.41 -3.35 -16.03
CA ALA A 27 11.32 -2.86 -17.40
C ALA A 27 10.94 -3.98 -18.38
N GLU A 28 11.52 -5.14 -18.18
CA GLU A 28 11.29 -6.30 -19.04
C GLU A 28 10.28 -7.25 -18.37
N LYS A 29 9.17 -7.52 -19.05
CA LYS A 29 8.07 -8.36 -18.52
C LYS A 29 8.46 -9.81 -18.21
N HIS A 30 9.62 -10.27 -18.69
CA HIS A 30 10.10 -11.63 -18.43
C HIS A 30 11.01 -11.73 -17.20
N GLU A 31 11.37 -10.62 -16.58
CA GLU A 31 12.23 -10.62 -15.40
C GLU A 31 11.53 -11.18 -14.17
N THR A 32 12.36 -11.71 -13.27
CA THR A 32 11.89 -12.40 -12.06
C THR A 32 12.50 -11.81 -10.81
N LEU A 33 11.72 -11.76 -9.75
CA LEU A 33 12.18 -11.50 -8.39
C LEU A 33 12.10 -12.79 -7.58
N LEU A 34 13.26 -13.27 -7.08
CA LEU A 34 13.33 -14.47 -6.24
C LEU A 34 12.61 -15.69 -6.89
N GLY A 35 12.74 -15.84 -8.21
CA GLY A 35 12.15 -16.92 -8.99
C GLY A 35 10.72 -16.70 -9.49
N ILE A 36 10.04 -15.64 -9.05
CA ILE A 36 8.69 -15.30 -9.52
C ILE A 36 8.77 -14.25 -10.63
N ASN A 37 8.15 -14.53 -11.79
CA ASN A 37 7.90 -13.51 -12.80
C ASN A 37 6.85 -12.52 -12.25
N THR A 38 7.28 -11.28 -11.96
CA THR A 38 6.46 -10.30 -11.26
C THR A 38 5.31 -9.77 -12.14
N TRP A 39 5.53 -9.65 -13.44
CA TRP A 39 4.49 -9.26 -14.39
C TRP A 39 3.38 -10.31 -14.47
N ASP A 40 3.73 -11.59 -14.66
CA ASP A 40 2.74 -12.67 -14.76
C ASP A 40 1.93 -12.80 -13.44
N SER A 41 2.61 -12.67 -12.31
CA SER A 41 1.97 -12.70 -11.00
C SER A 41 1.00 -11.52 -10.81
N TYR A 42 1.44 -10.30 -11.17
CA TYR A 42 0.60 -9.11 -11.14
C TYR A 42 -0.64 -9.26 -12.03
N GLN A 43 -0.48 -9.73 -13.27
CA GLN A 43 -1.60 -9.98 -14.20
C GLN A 43 -2.57 -11.05 -13.68
N ALA A 44 -2.05 -12.11 -13.06
CA ALA A 44 -2.89 -13.14 -12.44
C ALA A 44 -3.73 -12.57 -11.28
N VAL A 45 -3.13 -11.72 -10.42
CA VAL A 45 -3.84 -11.02 -9.34
C VAL A 45 -4.94 -10.13 -9.92
N LEU A 46 -4.63 -9.30 -10.92
CA LEU A 46 -5.64 -8.43 -11.56
C LEU A 46 -6.77 -9.24 -12.19
N SER A 47 -6.45 -10.35 -12.84
CA SER A 47 -7.45 -11.25 -13.44
C SER A 47 -8.37 -11.85 -12.39
N ALA A 48 -7.85 -12.28 -11.24
CA ALA A 48 -8.64 -12.80 -10.13
C ALA A 48 -9.54 -11.72 -9.51
N ILE A 49 -9.03 -10.48 -9.38
CA ILE A 49 -9.82 -9.34 -8.91
C ILE A 49 -10.98 -9.07 -9.88
N HIS A 50 -10.74 -9.04 -11.19
CA HIS A 50 -11.79 -8.86 -12.20
C HIS A 50 -12.83 -10.00 -12.17
N ALA A 51 -12.37 -11.25 -12.04
CA ALA A 51 -13.26 -12.41 -11.97
C ALA A 51 -14.19 -12.37 -10.74
N SER A 52 -13.78 -11.72 -9.65
CA SER A 52 -14.60 -11.55 -8.46
C SER A 52 -15.80 -10.64 -8.68
N GLN A 53 -15.79 -9.79 -9.71
CA GLN A 53 -16.79 -8.78 -10.03
C GLN A 53 -17.15 -7.86 -8.83
N ARG A 54 -16.28 -7.77 -7.83
CA ARG A 54 -16.49 -6.88 -6.69
C ARG A 54 -16.36 -5.43 -7.13
N PRO A 55 -17.35 -4.58 -6.81
CA PRO A 55 -17.25 -3.16 -7.14
C PRO A 55 -16.14 -2.49 -6.32
N CYS A 56 -15.42 -1.57 -6.96
CA CYS A 56 -14.33 -0.80 -6.39
C CYS A 56 -14.58 0.69 -6.63
N ASP A 57 -14.47 1.49 -5.58
CA ASP A 57 -14.64 2.95 -5.65
C ASP A 57 -13.29 3.66 -5.72
N LEU A 58 -12.22 3.05 -5.19
CA LEU A 58 -10.85 3.57 -5.18
C LEU A 58 -9.84 2.43 -5.13
N ILE A 59 -8.75 2.56 -5.90
CA ILE A 59 -7.56 1.73 -5.78
C ILE A 59 -6.50 2.52 -5.00
N VAL A 60 -5.85 1.86 -4.04
CA VAL A 60 -4.70 2.41 -3.33
C VAL A 60 -3.48 1.52 -3.56
N ALA A 61 -2.40 2.10 -4.07
CA ALA A 61 -1.13 1.43 -4.29
C ALA A 61 -0.12 1.89 -3.23
N THR A 62 0.31 0.97 -2.36
CA THR A 62 1.07 1.32 -1.15
C THR A 62 2.56 1.06 -1.24
N GLY A 63 3.14 1.31 -2.43
CA GLY A 63 4.59 1.36 -2.68
C GLY A 63 5.19 0.07 -3.22
N ASP A 64 6.48 0.15 -3.50
CA ASP A 64 7.31 -0.88 -4.14
C ASP A 64 6.68 -1.38 -5.45
N LEU A 65 6.31 -0.41 -6.32
CA LEU A 65 5.69 -0.71 -7.61
C LEU A 65 6.73 -1.18 -8.63
N ALA A 66 7.95 -0.64 -8.60
CA ALA A 66 9.05 -1.00 -9.47
C ALA A 66 10.23 -1.56 -8.68
N GLN A 67 10.89 -2.59 -9.23
CA GLN A 67 12.11 -3.17 -8.65
C GLN A 67 13.37 -2.50 -9.21
N ASP A 68 13.35 -2.07 -10.46
CA ASP A 68 14.52 -1.62 -11.21
C ASP A 68 14.58 -0.11 -11.44
N HIS A 69 13.72 0.65 -10.80
CA HIS A 69 13.60 2.11 -10.91
C HIS A 69 13.21 2.64 -12.31
N SER A 70 12.87 1.78 -13.25
CA SER A 70 12.60 2.15 -14.64
C SER A 70 11.21 2.78 -14.82
N SER A 71 11.10 3.74 -15.75
CA SER A 71 9.79 4.25 -16.17
C SER A 71 8.92 3.16 -16.79
N ALA A 72 9.51 2.15 -17.45
CA ALA A 72 8.77 1.05 -18.03
C ALA A 72 8.05 0.20 -16.98
N ALA A 73 8.67 -0.05 -15.82
CA ALA A 73 8.02 -0.75 -14.72
C ALA A 73 6.75 -0.01 -14.23
N TYR A 74 6.82 1.32 -14.07
CA TYR A 74 5.64 2.12 -13.71
C TYR A 74 4.58 2.17 -14.82
N GLN A 75 4.99 2.15 -16.10
CA GLN A 75 4.05 2.00 -17.22
C GLN A 75 3.32 0.66 -17.16
N HIS A 76 4.02 -0.43 -16.86
CA HIS A 76 3.41 -1.75 -16.68
C HIS A 76 2.42 -1.76 -15.52
N PHE A 77 2.72 -1.09 -14.41
CA PHE A 77 1.75 -0.93 -13.33
C PHE A 77 0.50 -0.20 -13.83
N ALA A 78 0.69 0.93 -14.52
CA ALA A 78 -0.40 1.73 -15.08
C ALA A 78 -1.25 0.95 -16.10
N GLU A 79 -0.61 0.18 -17.00
CA GLU A 79 -1.28 -0.71 -17.95
C GLU A 79 -2.22 -1.70 -17.22
N GLY A 80 -1.73 -2.31 -16.15
CA GLY A 80 -2.50 -3.30 -15.38
C GLY A 80 -3.76 -2.68 -14.76
N ILE A 81 -3.64 -1.56 -14.08
CA ILE A 81 -4.79 -0.95 -13.40
C ILE A 81 -5.72 -0.15 -14.33
N ALA A 82 -5.31 0.16 -15.57
CA ALA A 82 -6.13 0.88 -16.54
C ALA A 82 -7.45 0.15 -16.91
N SER A 83 -7.51 -1.17 -16.66
CA SER A 83 -8.72 -1.97 -16.86
C SER A 83 -9.80 -1.74 -15.80
N PHE A 84 -9.48 -1.07 -14.69
CA PHE A 84 -10.44 -0.72 -13.64
C PHE A 84 -11.03 0.67 -13.90
N ALA A 85 -12.34 0.79 -13.67
CA ALA A 85 -13.01 2.10 -13.77
C ALA A 85 -12.74 3.02 -12.58
N ALA A 86 -12.24 2.46 -11.46
CA ALA A 86 -11.96 3.21 -10.25
C ALA A 86 -10.65 4.01 -10.39
N PRO A 87 -10.59 5.24 -9.85
CA PRO A 87 -9.34 5.98 -9.79
C PRO A 87 -8.34 5.27 -8.88
N CYS A 88 -7.05 5.53 -9.11
CA CYS A 88 -5.96 5.04 -8.30
C CYS A 88 -5.18 6.20 -7.69
N VAL A 89 -4.79 6.04 -6.41
CA VAL A 89 -3.80 6.88 -5.72
C VAL A 89 -2.66 6.00 -5.21
N TRP A 90 -1.50 6.59 -4.99
CA TRP A 90 -0.29 5.83 -4.71
C TRP A 90 0.69 6.59 -3.79
N LEU A 91 1.55 5.86 -3.15
CA LEU A 91 2.71 6.36 -2.41
C LEU A 91 3.95 5.51 -2.76
N PRO A 92 5.18 6.05 -2.59
CA PRO A 92 6.39 5.31 -2.86
C PRO A 92 6.72 4.33 -1.73
N GLY A 93 7.36 3.20 -2.09
CA GLY A 93 8.08 2.33 -1.18
C GLY A 93 9.59 2.52 -1.30
N ASN A 94 10.37 1.70 -0.59
CA ASN A 94 11.82 1.85 -0.57
C ASN A 94 12.52 1.43 -1.89
N HIS A 95 11.89 0.59 -2.71
CA HIS A 95 12.38 0.23 -4.03
C HIS A 95 11.98 1.22 -5.13
N ASP A 96 11.10 2.17 -4.85
CA ASP A 96 10.65 3.10 -5.87
C ASP A 96 11.64 4.27 -6.10
N PHE A 97 11.74 4.70 -7.35
CA PHE A 97 12.46 5.90 -7.74
C PHE A 97 11.47 7.03 -8.03
N GLN A 98 11.27 7.91 -7.06
CA GLN A 98 10.21 8.92 -7.10
C GLN A 98 10.18 9.76 -8.39
N PRO A 99 11.30 10.25 -8.95
CA PRO A 99 11.24 11.05 -10.17
C PRO A 99 10.61 10.32 -11.36
N ALA A 100 10.97 9.05 -11.59
CA ALA A 100 10.38 8.22 -12.65
C ALA A 100 8.93 7.84 -12.32
N MET A 101 8.65 7.47 -11.06
CA MET A 101 7.32 7.13 -10.57
C MET A 101 6.33 8.29 -10.78
N TYR A 102 6.69 9.50 -10.34
CA TYR A 102 5.82 10.69 -10.48
C TYR A 102 5.55 11.03 -11.94
N SER A 103 6.60 11.14 -12.78
CA SER A 103 6.42 11.49 -14.18
C SER A 103 5.58 10.47 -14.92
N THR A 104 5.89 9.19 -14.79
CA THR A 104 5.24 8.11 -15.55
C THR A 104 3.79 7.91 -15.13
N LEU A 105 3.50 7.84 -13.82
CA LEU A 105 2.14 7.62 -13.35
C LEU A 105 1.24 8.84 -13.65
N GLN A 106 1.79 10.06 -13.57
CA GLN A 106 1.06 11.28 -13.92
C GLN A 106 0.77 11.36 -15.42
N GLU A 107 1.72 10.99 -16.28
CA GLU A 107 1.51 10.88 -17.74
C GLU A 107 0.45 9.83 -18.08
N ALA A 108 0.36 8.75 -17.31
CA ALA A 108 -0.69 7.73 -17.44
C ALA A 108 -2.05 8.17 -16.87
N GLY A 109 -2.16 9.40 -16.36
CA GLY A 109 -3.40 9.94 -15.80
C GLY A 109 -3.74 9.44 -14.38
N ILE A 110 -2.77 8.81 -13.70
CA ILE A 110 -2.96 8.34 -12.32
C ILE A 110 -2.66 9.47 -11.35
N SER A 111 -3.60 9.75 -10.45
CA SER A 111 -3.55 10.92 -9.57
C SER A 111 -2.40 10.85 -8.57
N PRO A 112 -1.54 11.89 -8.48
CA PRO A 112 -0.51 12.01 -7.46
C PRO A 112 -1.06 12.50 -6.10
N ALA A 113 -2.38 12.51 -5.93
CA ALA A 113 -3.03 13.05 -4.73
C ALA A 113 -2.56 12.35 -3.47
N LYS A 114 -2.17 13.14 -2.47
CA LYS A 114 -1.80 12.65 -1.14
C LYS A 114 -2.94 12.77 -0.13
N ARG A 115 -4.05 13.35 -0.55
CA ARG A 115 -5.29 13.43 0.20
C ARG A 115 -6.47 13.07 -0.68
N VAL A 116 -7.36 12.23 -0.17
CA VAL A 116 -8.59 11.82 -0.85
C VAL A 116 -9.77 12.05 0.08
N PHE A 117 -10.78 12.80 -0.36
CA PHE A 117 -12.07 12.84 0.31
C PHE A 117 -13.00 11.78 -0.26
N LEU A 118 -13.65 11.04 0.62
CA LEU A 118 -14.56 9.94 0.29
C LEU A 118 -15.95 10.28 0.86
N GLY A 119 -16.78 10.86 0.03
CA GLY A 119 -18.03 11.47 0.47
C GLY A 119 -17.79 12.49 1.59
N ASP A 120 -18.72 12.55 2.55
CA ASP A 120 -18.65 13.54 3.65
C ASP A 120 -18.02 12.98 4.94
N ARG A 121 -17.83 11.67 5.06
CA ARG A 121 -17.48 11.02 6.33
C ARG A 121 -16.03 10.63 6.44
N TRP A 122 -15.34 10.33 5.33
CA TRP A 122 -13.99 9.79 5.35
C TRP A 122 -12.99 10.65 4.59
N GLN A 123 -11.75 10.55 5.00
CA GLN A 123 -10.60 10.95 4.20
C GLN A 123 -9.51 9.88 4.27
N ILE A 124 -8.69 9.85 3.23
CA ILE A 124 -7.44 9.10 3.20
C ILE A 124 -6.30 10.10 3.14
N LEU A 125 -5.27 9.88 3.95
CA LEU A 125 -4.01 10.62 3.89
C LEU A 125 -2.88 9.64 3.56
N LEU A 126 -2.07 9.98 2.56
CA LEU A 126 -0.95 9.17 2.08
C LEU A 126 0.36 9.83 2.52
N LEU A 127 1.11 9.16 3.39
CA LEU A 127 2.40 9.63 3.88
C LEU A 127 3.53 8.99 3.09
N ASP A 128 4.50 9.81 2.71
CA ASP A 128 5.74 9.35 2.12
C ASP A 128 6.75 9.02 3.23
N SER A 129 6.98 7.75 3.45
CA SER A 129 7.94 7.24 4.44
C SER A 129 9.25 6.78 3.80
N GLN A 130 9.44 7.00 2.49
CA GLN A 130 10.67 6.59 1.81
C GLN A 130 11.87 7.41 2.30
N VAL A 131 12.96 6.72 2.60
CA VAL A 131 14.30 7.29 2.70
C VAL A 131 15.12 6.70 1.56
N PHE A 132 15.46 7.53 0.58
CA PHE A 132 16.10 7.03 -0.63
C PHE A 132 17.42 6.28 -0.35
N GLY A 133 17.55 5.10 -0.95
CA GLY A 133 18.76 4.28 -0.87
C GLY A 133 18.90 3.43 0.39
N VAL A 134 17.89 3.37 1.24
CA VAL A 134 17.85 2.48 2.41
C VAL A 134 16.48 1.79 2.54
N PRO A 135 16.42 0.57 3.12
CA PRO A 135 15.18 -0.20 3.17
C PRO A 135 14.23 0.19 4.32
N HIS A 136 14.67 1.01 5.27
CA HIS A 136 13.80 1.48 6.36
C HIS A 136 13.09 2.78 6.00
N GLY A 137 11.95 3.01 6.64
CA GLY A 137 11.21 4.26 6.49
C GLY A 137 11.47 5.27 7.59
N GLU A 138 11.22 6.55 7.27
CA GLU A 138 11.19 7.65 8.23
C GLU A 138 10.26 8.75 7.71
N LEU A 139 9.43 9.32 8.56
CA LEU A 139 8.64 10.49 8.21
C LEU A 139 9.44 11.75 8.53
N SER A 140 9.61 12.64 7.55
CA SER A 140 10.22 13.94 7.79
C SER A 140 9.33 14.80 8.68
N ASP A 141 9.92 15.81 9.34
CA ASP A 141 9.16 16.79 10.13
C ASP A 141 8.08 17.47 9.26
N PHE A 142 8.39 17.74 7.98
CA PHE A 142 7.43 18.28 7.03
C PHE A 142 6.21 17.35 6.83
N GLN A 143 6.43 16.02 6.73
CA GLN A 143 5.33 15.06 6.59
C GLN A 143 4.46 15.01 7.86
N LEU A 144 5.06 15.08 9.04
CA LEU A 144 4.34 15.11 10.32
C LEU A 144 3.53 16.39 10.49
N GLU A 145 4.12 17.56 10.21
CA GLU A 145 3.43 18.85 10.23
C GLU A 145 2.29 18.89 9.20
N TRP A 146 2.52 18.39 7.99
CA TRP A 146 1.50 18.27 6.95
C TRP A 146 0.34 17.39 7.42
N LEU A 147 0.63 16.24 8.03
CA LEU A 147 -0.38 15.32 8.57
C LEU A 147 -1.28 16.04 9.60
N GLU A 148 -0.67 16.68 10.61
CA GLU A 148 -1.40 17.41 11.64
C GLU A 148 -2.26 18.54 11.04
N HIS A 149 -1.71 19.28 10.09
CA HIS A 149 -2.45 20.34 9.40
C HIS A 149 -3.66 19.79 8.62
N LYS A 150 -3.50 18.65 7.91
CA LYS A 150 -4.61 18.04 7.15
C LYS A 150 -5.69 17.45 8.07
N LEU A 151 -5.31 16.92 9.21
CA LEU A 151 -6.25 16.47 10.22
C LEU A 151 -7.02 17.66 10.84
N ALA A 152 -6.35 18.77 11.09
CA ALA A 152 -6.96 19.99 11.63
C ALA A 152 -7.94 20.66 10.63
N GLU A 153 -7.71 20.54 9.32
CA GLU A 153 -8.63 21.05 8.28
C GLU A 153 -9.97 20.30 8.22
N ALA A 154 -10.01 19.03 8.66
CA ALA A 154 -11.21 18.19 8.61
C ALA A 154 -11.32 17.25 9.83
N PRO A 155 -11.40 17.81 11.05
CA PRO A 155 -11.35 17.03 12.30
C PRO A 155 -12.56 16.12 12.50
N GLU A 156 -13.65 16.39 11.79
CA GLU A 156 -14.89 15.61 11.84
C GLU A 156 -14.86 14.35 10.99
N ARG A 157 -13.89 14.24 10.05
CA ARG A 157 -13.77 13.07 9.17
C ARG A 157 -13.03 11.93 9.85
N TYR A 158 -13.50 10.72 9.65
CA TYR A 158 -12.70 9.52 9.91
C TYR A 158 -11.53 9.47 8.93
N THR A 159 -10.37 9.04 9.40
CA THR A 159 -9.16 9.01 8.56
C THR A 159 -8.59 7.60 8.50
N LEU A 160 -8.39 7.12 7.27
CA LEU A 160 -7.52 5.99 6.96
C LEU A 160 -6.15 6.56 6.55
N LEU A 161 -5.11 6.19 7.29
CA LEU A 161 -3.75 6.62 7.03
C LEU A 161 -3.00 5.55 6.26
N LEU A 162 -2.39 5.92 5.13
CA LEU A 162 -1.58 5.02 4.30
C LEU A 162 -0.11 5.42 4.40
N LEU A 163 0.76 4.44 4.54
CA LEU A 163 2.21 4.56 4.47
C LEU A 163 2.79 3.23 3.97
N HIS A 164 4.03 3.23 3.45
CA HIS A 164 4.63 1.99 2.99
C HIS A 164 5.17 1.15 4.15
N HIS A 165 6.01 1.75 5.01
CA HIS A 165 6.70 1.05 6.09
C HIS A 165 5.82 0.87 7.34
N HIS A 166 5.87 -0.32 7.92
CA HIS A 166 5.11 -0.67 9.12
C HIS A 166 5.62 0.04 10.38
N PRO A 167 4.74 0.63 11.21
CA PRO A 167 5.15 1.38 12.41
C PRO A 167 5.34 0.53 13.67
N LEU A 168 4.95 -0.75 13.64
CA LEU A 168 5.12 -1.69 14.75
C LEU A 168 5.81 -2.97 14.27
N PRO A 169 6.50 -3.73 15.15
CA PRO A 169 7.13 -4.97 14.76
C PRO A 169 6.16 -5.97 14.14
N ALA A 170 6.53 -6.53 12.98
CA ALA A 170 5.81 -7.61 12.32
C ALA A 170 6.11 -8.99 12.94
N GLY A 171 7.05 -9.04 13.89
CA GLY A 171 7.50 -10.27 14.51
C GLY A 171 8.53 -11.05 13.68
N CYS A 172 9.13 -10.38 12.70
CA CYS A 172 10.23 -10.90 11.88
C CYS A 172 11.46 -10.02 12.10
N SER A 173 12.45 -10.50 12.86
CA SER A 173 13.57 -9.67 13.32
C SER A 173 14.36 -9.00 12.19
N TRP A 174 14.43 -9.61 11.02
CA TRP A 174 15.10 -9.05 9.85
C TRP A 174 14.27 -7.95 9.19
N LEU A 175 12.94 -8.13 9.06
CA LEU A 175 12.01 -7.11 8.54
C LEU A 175 11.82 -5.94 9.50
N ASP A 176 11.83 -6.22 10.81
CA ASP A 176 11.63 -5.20 11.84
C ASP A 176 12.79 -4.17 11.87
N GLN A 177 13.95 -4.52 11.30
CA GLN A 177 15.05 -3.58 11.06
C GLN A 177 14.73 -2.56 9.96
N HIS A 178 13.78 -2.85 9.11
CA HIS A 178 13.35 -2.02 7.97
C HIS A 178 12.02 -1.31 8.23
N SER A 179 11.55 -1.30 9.47
CA SER A 179 10.32 -0.61 9.89
C SER A 179 10.43 0.92 9.82
N LEU A 180 9.34 1.61 10.12
CA LEU A 180 9.32 3.07 10.29
C LEU A 180 10.14 3.47 11.53
N ARG A 181 11.28 4.15 11.31
CA ARG A 181 12.25 4.49 12.38
C ARG A 181 11.67 5.40 13.45
N ASN A 182 10.86 6.37 13.07
CA ASN A 182 10.25 7.36 13.95
C ASN A 182 8.76 7.10 14.20
N ALA A 183 8.36 5.84 14.35
CA ALA A 183 6.98 5.46 14.67
C ALA A 183 6.43 6.16 15.93
N GLY A 184 7.29 6.43 16.93
CA GLY A 184 6.92 7.20 18.11
C GLY A 184 6.54 8.66 17.81
N ALA A 185 7.18 9.31 16.83
CA ALA A 185 6.81 10.65 16.39
C ALA A 185 5.43 10.63 15.69
N LEU A 186 5.19 9.63 14.84
CA LEU A 186 3.88 9.43 14.23
C LEU A 186 2.78 9.21 15.29
N ASP A 187 3.02 8.35 16.28
CA ASP A 187 2.05 8.11 17.36
C ASP A 187 1.74 9.39 18.15
N SER A 188 2.77 10.18 18.45
CA SER A 188 2.63 11.48 19.11
C SER A 188 1.78 12.46 18.30
N ALA A 189 2.06 12.59 16.99
CA ALA A 189 1.29 13.43 16.07
C ALA A 189 -0.19 13.00 15.97
N LEU A 190 -0.46 11.70 16.09
CA LEU A 190 -1.82 11.15 16.03
C LEU A 190 -2.58 11.20 17.37
N SER A 191 -1.91 11.49 18.48
CA SER A 191 -2.49 11.39 19.84
C SER A 191 -3.71 12.28 20.06
N ALA A 192 -3.78 13.45 19.41
CA ALA A 192 -4.90 14.40 19.50
C ALA A 192 -6.06 14.05 18.53
N TRP A 193 -5.91 13.03 17.68
CA TRP A 193 -6.84 12.76 16.57
C TRP A 193 -7.56 11.41 16.72
N PRO A 194 -8.60 11.30 17.55
CA PRO A 194 -9.27 10.02 17.85
C PRO A 194 -10.03 9.42 16.66
N ARG A 195 -10.21 10.18 15.57
CA ARG A 195 -10.84 9.70 14.34
C ARG A 195 -9.84 9.05 13.36
N VAL A 196 -8.55 9.09 13.65
CA VAL A 196 -7.52 8.30 12.96
C VAL A 196 -7.43 6.94 13.64
N LYS A 197 -8.25 5.99 13.21
CA LYS A 197 -8.36 4.66 13.85
C LYS A 197 -7.71 3.55 13.05
N HIS A 198 -7.38 3.80 11.80
CA HIS A 198 -6.93 2.77 10.87
C HIS A 198 -5.69 3.24 10.12
N LEU A 199 -4.67 2.36 10.09
CA LEU A 199 -3.46 2.50 9.29
C LEU A 199 -3.34 1.29 8.36
N LEU A 200 -2.80 1.51 7.17
CA LEU A 200 -2.62 0.47 6.16
C LEU A 200 -1.25 0.63 5.51
N CYS A 201 -0.49 -0.44 5.43
CA CYS A 201 0.83 -0.45 4.81
C CYS A 201 1.07 -1.63 3.87
N GLY A 202 2.20 -1.58 3.16
CA GLY A 202 2.78 -2.67 2.38
C GLY A 202 4.05 -3.20 3.03
N HIS A 203 5.12 -3.30 2.26
CA HIS A 203 6.51 -3.54 2.66
C HIS A 203 6.84 -4.93 3.21
N ILE A 204 6.04 -5.46 4.09
CA ILE A 204 6.36 -6.73 4.79
C ILE A 204 5.93 -7.97 4.03
N HIS A 205 5.22 -7.83 2.91
CA HIS A 205 4.70 -8.92 2.08
C HIS A 205 3.95 -10.01 2.88
N GLN A 206 3.28 -9.59 3.96
CA GLN A 206 2.52 -10.46 4.86
C GLN A 206 1.14 -9.85 5.11
N GLU A 207 0.20 -10.72 5.45
CA GLU A 207 -1.04 -10.28 6.06
C GLU A 207 -0.79 -9.97 7.54
N LEU A 208 -1.09 -8.75 7.95
CA LEU A 208 -1.01 -8.31 9.34
C LEU A 208 -2.26 -7.52 9.70
N ASP A 209 -2.73 -7.70 10.94
CA ASP A 209 -3.87 -6.98 11.50
C ASP A 209 -3.72 -6.95 13.01
N LEU A 210 -3.18 -5.86 13.54
CA LEU A 210 -2.79 -5.72 14.94
C LEU A 210 -3.27 -4.39 15.51
N ASP A 211 -3.40 -4.33 16.83
CA ASP A 211 -3.54 -3.07 17.55
C ASP A 211 -2.18 -2.36 17.67
N TRP A 212 -2.18 -1.08 17.35
CA TRP A 212 -1.07 -0.16 17.56
C TRP A 212 -1.55 1.07 18.33
N ASN A 213 -1.36 1.03 19.65
CA ASN A 213 -1.74 2.12 20.56
C ASN A 213 -3.22 2.55 20.41
N GLY A 214 -4.13 1.58 20.33
CA GLY A 214 -5.56 1.78 20.16
C GLY A 214 -6.00 2.09 18.72
N ARG A 215 -5.12 1.94 17.75
CA ARG A 215 -5.41 2.03 16.31
C ARG A 215 -5.19 0.67 15.64
N ARG A 216 -6.06 0.33 14.70
CA ARG A 216 -5.91 -0.89 13.91
C ARG A 216 -4.87 -0.66 12.81
N MET A 217 -3.77 -1.37 12.86
CA MET A 217 -2.72 -1.36 11.85
C MET A 217 -2.78 -2.63 11.02
N MET A 218 -2.87 -2.47 9.71
CA MET A 218 -2.99 -3.55 8.74
C MET A 218 -1.84 -3.50 7.74
N ALA A 219 -1.33 -4.66 7.35
CA ALA A 219 -0.44 -4.81 6.20
C ALA A 219 -0.97 -5.87 5.25
N THR A 220 -0.58 -5.75 3.98
CA THR A 220 -1.16 -6.54 2.90
C THR A 220 -0.08 -7.38 2.21
N PRO A 221 -0.42 -8.60 1.79
CA PRO A 221 0.45 -9.43 0.96
C PRO A 221 0.87 -8.71 -0.32
N SER A 222 2.08 -8.99 -0.77
CA SER A 222 2.55 -8.57 -2.09
C SER A 222 1.78 -9.27 -3.21
N THR A 223 1.72 -8.64 -4.38
CA THR A 223 1.25 -9.30 -5.60
C THR A 223 2.30 -10.20 -6.24
N CYS A 224 3.50 -10.32 -5.64
CA CYS A 224 4.55 -11.23 -6.13
C CYS A 224 5.06 -12.15 -5.01
N VAL A 225 6.25 -11.94 -4.46
CA VAL A 225 6.85 -12.79 -3.42
C VAL A 225 6.23 -12.54 -2.05
N GLN A 226 6.25 -13.57 -1.19
CA GLN A 226 5.75 -13.47 0.18
C GLN A 226 6.89 -13.77 1.17
N PHE A 227 6.91 -13.07 2.29
CA PHE A 227 7.87 -13.32 3.37
C PHE A 227 7.23 -14.12 4.50
N LYS A 228 7.94 -15.12 4.99
CA LYS A 228 7.40 -16.00 6.03
C LYS A 228 7.33 -15.28 7.37
N PRO A 229 6.16 -15.28 8.03
CA PRO A 229 6.00 -14.67 9.35
C PRO A 229 6.87 -15.33 10.44
N HIS A 230 7.18 -14.56 11.47
CA HIS A 230 7.89 -15.04 12.68
C HIS A 230 9.27 -15.65 12.42
N CYS A 231 9.99 -15.15 11.41
CA CYS A 231 11.34 -15.59 11.09
C CYS A 231 12.39 -14.57 11.55
N ALA A 232 13.49 -15.08 12.14
CA ALA A 232 14.61 -14.23 12.56
C ALA A 232 15.44 -13.74 11.36
N ASN A 233 15.59 -14.58 10.34
CA ASN A 233 16.35 -14.30 9.12
C ASN A 233 15.42 -14.19 7.92
N PHE A 234 15.94 -13.61 6.82
CA PHE A 234 15.23 -13.59 5.55
C PHE A 234 14.73 -14.99 5.19
N THR A 235 13.45 -15.11 4.96
CA THR A 235 12.82 -16.39 4.64
C THR A 235 11.60 -16.14 3.77
N LEU A 236 11.56 -16.77 2.60
CA LEU A 236 10.42 -16.73 1.70
C LEU A 236 9.30 -17.64 2.20
N ASP A 237 8.07 -17.23 1.94
CA ASP A 237 6.88 -18.06 2.14
C ASP A 237 6.42 -18.66 0.80
N THR A 238 5.71 -19.78 0.87
CA THR A 238 5.14 -20.46 -0.30
C THR A 238 3.66 -20.14 -0.51
N VAL A 239 3.09 -19.25 0.31
CA VAL A 239 1.70 -18.82 0.13
C VAL A 239 1.57 -17.95 -1.12
N SER A 240 0.41 -18.03 -1.76
CA SER A 240 0.17 -17.34 -3.04
C SER A 240 0.18 -15.81 -2.89
N PRO A 241 0.51 -15.08 -3.97
CA PRO A 241 0.33 -13.64 -4.10
C PRO A 241 -1.08 -13.19 -3.71
N GLY A 242 -1.21 -11.97 -3.21
CA GLY A 242 -2.48 -11.51 -2.69
C GLY A 242 -2.75 -10.02 -2.81
N TRP A 243 -3.91 -9.62 -2.36
CA TRP A 243 -4.39 -8.24 -2.30
C TRP A 243 -5.37 -8.09 -1.14
N ARG A 244 -5.80 -6.84 -0.84
CA ARG A 244 -6.76 -6.58 0.23
C ARG A 244 -7.95 -5.78 -0.28
N TRP A 245 -9.13 -6.18 0.16
CA TRP A 245 -10.34 -5.38 0.09
C TRP A 245 -10.61 -4.69 1.43
N LEU A 246 -11.08 -3.44 1.38
CA LEU A 246 -11.55 -2.69 2.54
C LEU A 246 -12.93 -2.10 2.23
N GLU A 247 -13.79 -2.07 3.24
CA GLU A 247 -15.04 -1.31 3.21
C GLU A 247 -15.05 -0.33 4.37
N LEU A 248 -15.12 0.97 4.05
CA LEU A 248 -15.24 2.05 5.03
C LEU A 248 -16.71 2.35 5.24
N HIS A 249 -17.19 2.24 6.47
CA HIS A 249 -18.58 2.47 6.82
C HIS A 249 -18.83 3.91 7.32
N PRO A 250 -20.04 4.47 7.16
CA PRO A 250 -20.35 5.85 7.55
C PRO A 250 -20.15 6.14 9.04
N ASP A 251 -20.21 5.12 9.89
CA ASP A 251 -20.00 5.21 11.35
C ASP A 251 -18.53 5.22 11.79
N GLY A 252 -17.59 5.12 10.82
CA GLY A 252 -16.15 5.10 11.09
C GLY A 252 -15.60 3.71 11.34
N THR A 253 -16.40 2.66 11.21
CA THR A 253 -15.90 1.29 11.22
C THR A 253 -15.31 0.90 9.88
N LEU A 254 -14.40 -0.09 9.88
CA LEU A 254 -13.76 -0.64 8.70
C LEU A 254 -13.84 -2.16 8.74
N THR A 255 -14.35 -2.77 7.68
CA THR A 255 -14.26 -4.19 7.42
C THR A 255 -13.26 -4.47 6.32
N THR A 256 -12.55 -5.61 6.39
CA THR A 256 -11.49 -5.91 5.44
C THR A 256 -11.31 -7.41 5.26
N GLU A 257 -10.79 -7.79 4.10
CA GLU A 257 -10.50 -9.15 3.70
C GLU A 257 -9.23 -9.18 2.85
N VAL A 258 -8.30 -10.06 3.18
CA VAL A 258 -7.17 -10.41 2.32
C VAL A 258 -7.61 -11.56 1.42
N CYS A 259 -7.39 -11.38 0.12
CA CYS A 259 -7.59 -12.41 -0.89
C CYS A 259 -6.23 -12.84 -1.45
N ARG A 260 -6.15 -14.11 -1.87
CA ARG A 260 -4.94 -14.67 -2.50
C ARG A 260 -5.32 -15.42 -3.76
N LEU A 261 -4.37 -15.55 -4.69
CA LEU A 261 -4.55 -16.42 -5.85
C LEU A 261 -4.80 -17.86 -5.41
N GLU A 262 -5.74 -18.50 -6.07
CA GLU A 262 -5.99 -19.93 -5.89
C GLU A 262 -4.92 -20.75 -6.60
N GLY A 263 -4.60 -21.91 -6.00
CA GLY A 263 -3.57 -22.83 -6.54
C GLY A 263 -2.14 -22.37 -6.20
N ALA A 264 -1.17 -23.07 -6.77
CA ALA A 264 0.26 -22.88 -6.49
C ALA A 264 1.01 -22.57 -7.80
N ALA A 265 0.59 -21.50 -8.50
CA ALA A 265 1.19 -21.16 -9.80
C ALA A 265 2.53 -20.40 -9.67
N PHE A 266 2.75 -19.72 -8.54
CA PHE A 266 3.91 -18.87 -8.31
C PHE A 266 4.73 -19.41 -7.13
N HIS A 267 5.88 -20.00 -7.45
CA HIS A 267 6.79 -20.60 -6.47
C HIS A 267 8.08 -19.78 -6.39
N PRO A 268 8.38 -19.16 -5.23
CA PRO A 268 9.65 -18.49 -5.06
C PRO A 268 10.81 -19.50 -4.99
N ASP A 269 12.00 -19.04 -5.35
CA ASP A 269 13.23 -19.78 -5.09
C ASP A 269 13.56 -19.69 -3.60
N ILE A 270 13.09 -20.69 -2.85
CA ILE A 270 13.24 -20.75 -1.39
C ILE A 270 14.70 -20.88 -0.93
N ALA A 271 15.66 -21.12 -1.83
CA ALA A 271 17.08 -21.14 -1.52
C ALA A 271 17.72 -19.73 -1.55
N SER A 272 16.96 -18.70 -1.96
CA SER A 272 17.45 -17.32 -1.96
C SER A 272 17.70 -16.80 -0.56
N GLU A 273 18.82 -16.09 -0.36
CA GLU A 273 19.27 -15.57 0.95
C GLU A 273 19.00 -14.05 1.11
N GLY A 274 18.33 -13.40 0.16
CA GLY A 274 18.02 -11.98 0.15
C GLY A 274 17.80 -11.43 -1.27
N TYR A 275 17.46 -10.12 -1.36
CA TYR A 275 17.25 -9.41 -2.63
C TYR A 275 17.58 -7.93 -2.48
#